data_7ca98cc15186d65daefa56162a191113
#
_entry.id   7ca98cc15186d65daefa56162a191113
#
_cell.length_a   1.000
_cell.length_b   1.000
_cell.length_c   1.000
_cell.angle_alpha   90.00
_cell.angle_beta   90.00
_cell.angle_gamma   90.00
#
_symmetry.space_group_name_H-M   'P 1'
#
loop_
_entity.id
_entity.type
_entity.pdbx_description
1 polymer ?
#
loop_
_entity_poly.entity_id
_entity_poly.type
_entity_poly.pdbx_seq_one_letter_code
_entity_poly.pdbx_strand_id
1 'polypeptide(L)'
;MSTPGQTVHGPFDVAVVGGGVMGCTTALFLARGGMRVALIECDSLCRAASGVNAGTLTLHMTRAALVPYAMRAWQMWMESEQWLGSSVLATAAPGLSLAFTETERELLRARAAARREYGAQIDQLERDAALAVEPGLNPAMLEAAFCQTDGFASAYLTGRAFHATLQAAGVQIFEQTAATRIDHTYGHYRVHGPENQSAPIRIDATRLVMAGGVWLEPLLAMLDIRSPVKTLVNQLIVTERMPPVMRTVLSIANGLLSMKQFANGTVLIGGGWQGVGDRARGPVETIPQNLTGNLQLARHVIPALAKARVARIWLGLEAETADAMPMIGALPGLADAWVIGCVHSGYTSGPYMGKLLAQTMLGATPELPLFDPARLIAAAPELPQREQTQ
;
A
#
# COMPACT_ATOMS: atom_id res chain seq x y z
N MET A 1 6.68 -31.94 -17.20
CA MET A 1 7.03 -33.10 -16.34
C MET A 1 7.41 -32.56 -14.97
N SER A 2 6.92 -33.16 -13.88
CA SER A 2 7.31 -32.74 -12.52
C SER A 2 8.70 -33.26 -12.20
N THR A 3 9.52 -32.42 -11.59
CA THR A 3 10.80 -32.83 -11.03
C THR A 3 10.56 -33.87 -9.93
N PRO A 4 11.30 -34.96 -9.84
CA PRO A 4 11.13 -35.93 -8.76
C PRO A 4 11.22 -35.26 -7.39
N GLY A 5 10.23 -35.47 -6.54
CA GLY A 5 10.14 -34.85 -5.21
C GLY A 5 9.40 -33.50 -5.13
N GLN A 6 8.93 -32.94 -6.25
CA GLN A 6 8.16 -31.70 -6.25
C GLN A 6 6.71 -31.91 -5.78
N THR A 7 6.27 -31.13 -4.79
CA THR A 7 4.87 -31.12 -4.35
C THR A 7 4.06 -30.21 -5.25
N VAL A 8 3.01 -30.75 -5.88
CA VAL A 8 2.12 -30.03 -6.78
C VAL A 8 0.80 -29.73 -6.04
N HIS A 9 0.42 -28.47 -6.01
CA HIS A 9 -0.85 -28.01 -5.46
C HIS A 9 -1.75 -27.47 -6.56
N GLY A 10 -3.03 -27.73 -6.48
CA GLY A 10 -4.05 -27.30 -7.44
C GLY A 10 -4.80 -28.43 -8.11
N PRO A 11 -5.53 -28.18 -9.19
CA PRO A 11 -5.62 -26.88 -9.86
C PRO A 11 -6.44 -25.85 -9.05
N PHE A 12 -5.97 -24.59 -9.05
CA PHE A 12 -6.70 -23.43 -8.54
C PHE A 12 -7.36 -22.65 -9.69
N ASP A 13 -8.37 -21.87 -9.37
CA ASP A 13 -8.97 -20.97 -10.34
C ASP A 13 -8.11 -19.69 -10.46
N VAL A 14 -7.43 -19.28 -9.35
CA VAL A 14 -6.52 -18.13 -9.32
C VAL A 14 -5.34 -18.38 -8.40
N ALA A 15 -4.14 -18.04 -8.86
CA ALA A 15 -2.96 -17.86 -8.03
C ALA A 15 -2.68 -16.36 -7.84
N VAL A 16 -2.59 -15.89 -6.59
CA VAL A 16 -2.24 -14.51 -6.23
C VAL A 16 -0.82 -14.52 -5.67
N VAL A 17 0.10 -13.81 -6.31
CA VAL A 17 1.51 -13.71 -5.91
C VAL A 17 1.74 -12.38 -5.22
N GLY A 18 1.93 -12.42 -3.90
CA GLY A 18 2.11 -11.29 -3.00
C GLY A 18 0.97 -11.14 -2.01
N GLY A 19 1.29 -11.30 -0.72
CA GLY A 19 0.38 -11.27 0.42
C GLY A 19 0.30 -9.91 1.12
N GLY A 20 0.49 -8.80 0.40
CA GLY A 20 0.20 -7.45 0.90
C GLY A 20 -1.31 -7.18 0.99
N VAL A 21 -1.71 -6.02 1.55
CA VAL A 21 -3.13 -5.65 1.73
C VAL A 21 -3.95 -5.79 0.44
N MET A 22 -3.38 -5.44 -0.71
CA MET A 22 -4.07 -5.52 -2.00
C MET A 22 -4.23 -6.97 -2.46
N GLY A 23 -3.14 -7.77 -2.41
CA GLY A 23 -3.20 -9.20 -2.76
C GLY A 23 -4.12 -9.99 -1.85
N CYS A 24 -4.04 -9.76 -0.52
CA CYS A 24 -4.94 -10.38 0.45
C CYS A 24 -6.42 -10.02 0.20
N THR A 25 -6.70 -8.74 -0.07
CA THR A 25 -8.08 -8.31 -0.36
C THR A 25 -8.57 -8.91 -1.67
N THR A 26 -7.75 -8.90 -2.72
CA THR A 26 -8.12 -9.53 -4.00
C THR A 26 -8.42 -11.01 -3.81
N ALA A 27 -7.54 -11.75 -3.14
CA ALA A 27 -7.72 -13.17 -2.84
C ALA A 27 -9.01 -13.45 -2.05
N LEU A 28 -9.28 -12.64 -1.03
CA LEU A 28 -10.49 -12.77 -0.19
C LEU A 28 -11.78 -12.59 -1.00
N PHE A 29 -11.85 -11.53 -1.81
CA PHE A 29 -13.06 -11.25 -2.59
C PHE A 29 -13.25 -12.21 -3.76
N LEU A 30 -12.17 -12.75 -4.35
CA LEU A 30 -12.24 -13.83 -5.33
C LEU A 30 -12.76 -15.13 -4.69
N ALA A 31 -12.26 -15.49 -3.52
CA ALA A 31 -12.75 -16.68 -2.79
C ALA A 31 -14.21 -16.54 -2.38
N ARG A 32 -14.63 -15.37 -1.90
CA ARG A 32 -16.05 -15.07 -1.62
C ARG A 32 -16.93 -15.10 -2.88
N GLY A 33 -16.34 -14.84 -4.05
CA GLY A 33 -16.97 -15.01 -5.35
C GLY A 33 -17.01 -16.47 -5.85
N GLY A 34 -16.59 -17.43 -5.02
CA GLY A 34 -16.65 -18.87 -5.33
C GLY A 34 -15.42 -19.43 -6.04
N MET A 35 -14.34 -18.66 -6.21
CA MET A 35 -13.10 -19.15 -6.81
C MET A 35 -12.24 -19.91 -5.78
N ARG A 36 -11.56 -20.97 -6.23
CA ARG A 36 -10.50 -21.63 -5.48
C ARG A 36 -9.21 -20.83 -5.64
N VAL A 37 -8.75 -20.21 -4.56
CA VAL A 37 -7.63 -19.27 -4.58
C VAL A 37 -6.42 -19.81 -3.84
N ALA A 38 -5.24 -19.75 -4.47
CA ALA A 38 -3.94 -19.88 -3.82
C ALA A 38 -3.33 -18.49 -3.62
N LEU A 39 -2.91 -18.16 -2.40
CA LEU A 39 -2.18 -16.94 -2.08
C LEU A 39 -0.74 -17.30 -1.70
N ILE A 40 0.22 -16.75 -2.44
CA ILE A 40 1.65 -17.07 -2.34
C ILE A 40 2.38 -15.86 -1.81
N GLU A 41 3.08 -16.01 -0.68
CA GLU A 41 3.81 -14.92 -0.02
C GLU A 41 5.21 -15.38 0.41
N CYS A 42 6.22 -14.59 0.09
CA CYS A 42 7.62 -14.92 0.36
C CYS A 42 8.00 -14.85 1.85
N ASP A 43 7.26 -14.08 2.65
CA ASP A 43 7.41 -13.97 4.11
C ASP A 43 6.07 -14.34 4.77
N SER A 44 5.53 -13.48 5.61
CA SER A 44 4.21 -13.60 6.22
C SER A 44 3.28 -12.54 5.65
N LEU A 45 1.97 -12.80 5.70
CA LEU A 45 0.97 -11.86 5.17
C LEU A 45 1.13 -10.46 5.78
N CYS A 46 1.08 -9.45 4.94
CA CYS A 46 1.24 -8.04 5.29
C CYS A 46 2.53 -7.71 6.05
N ARG A 47 3.62 -8.48 5.88
CA ARG A 47 4.88 -8.25 6.60
C ARG A 47 5.70 -7.09 6.03
N ALA A 48 5.67 -6.88 4.72
CA ALA A 48 6.36 -5.79 4.03
C ALA A 48 5.61 -4.46 4.19
N ALA A 49 5.49 -3.65 3.13
CA ALA A 49 4.87 -2.32 3.14
C ALA A 49 3.55 -2.23 3.93
N SER A 50 2.70 -3.25 3.84
CA SER A 50 1.40 -3.28 4.48
C SER A 50 1.44 -3.44 6.01
N GLY A 51 2.54 -3.96 6.58
CA GLY A 51 2.68 -4.17 8.02
C GLY A 51 3.61 -3.19 8.72
N VAL A 52 4.51 -2.54 7.96
CA VAL A 52 5.50 -1.60 8.51
C VAL A 52 5.19 -0.13 8.21
N ASN A 53 4.05 0.16 7.56
CA ASN A 53 3.63 1.53 7.28
C ASN A 53 3.14 2.26 8.54
N ALA A 54 2.84 3.54 8.39
CA ALA A 54 2.36 4.38 9.47
C ALA A 54 0.92 4.06 9.93
N GLY A 55 0.19 3.20 9.24
CA GLY A 55 -1.23 2.92 9.52
C GLY A 55 -2.16 4.10 9.26
N THR A 56 -1.73 5.14 8.57
CA THR A 56 -2.54 6.33 8.31
C THR A 56 -3.62 6.01 7.27
N LEU A 57 -4.84 6.42 7.56
CA LEU A 57 -6.00 6.38 6.67
C LEU A 57 -6.36 7.83 6.34
N THR A 58 -6.04 8.28 5.13
CA THR A 58 -6.05 9.71 4.87
C THR A 58 -6.62 10.06 3.50
N LEU A 59 -7.42 11.12 3.47
CA LEU A 59 -7.84 11.80 2.25
C LEU A 59 -7.00 13.06 2.02
N HIS A 60 -6.65 13.77 3.09
CA HIS A 60 -5.91 15.04 2.98
C HIS A 60 -4.46 14.88 2.51
N MET A 61 -3.85 13.70 2.62
CA MET A 61 -2.52 13.39 2.07
C MET A 61 -2.57 12.57 0.77
N THR A 62 -3.72 12.00 0.43
CA THR A 62 -3.89 11.19 -0.78
C THR A 62 -3.83 12.06 -2.03
N ARG A 63 -3.28 11.53 -3.13
CA ARG A 63 -3.31 12.20 -4.45
C ARG A 63 -4.76 12.42 -4.88
N ALA A 64 -5.05 13.59 -5.47
CA ALA A 64 -6.41 13.99 -5.80
C ALA A 64 -7.20 12.91 -6.57
N ALA A 65 -6.64 12.39 -7.65
CA ALA A 65 -7.29 11.34 -8.46
C ALA A 65 -7.56 10.03 -7.70
N LEU A 66 -6.90 9.78 -6.56
CA LEU A 66 -7.11 8.59 -5.73
C LEU A 66 -8.11 8.81 -4.60
N VAL A 67 -8.57 10.03 -4.39
CA VAL A 67 -9.55 10.36 -3.33
C VAL A 67 -10.81 9.50 -3.39
N PRO A 68 -11.46 9.26 -4.54
CA PRO A 68 -12.66 8.42 -4.60
C PRO A 68 -12.43 6.99 -4.10
N TYR A 69 -11.25 6.42 -4.35
CA TYR A 69 -10.85 5.08 -3.89
C TYR A 69 -10.55 5.09 -2.40
N ALA A 70 -9.85 6.13 -1.93
CA ALA A 70 -9.51 6.29 -0.52
C ALA A 70 -10.75 6.48 0.36
N MET A 71 -11.75 7.22 -0.09
CA MET A 71 -13.03 7.40 0.62
C MET A 71 -13.73 6.07 0.87
N ARG A 72 -13.87 5.24 -0.17
CA ARG A 72 -14.50 3.92 -0.06
C ARG A 72 -13.68 2.97 0.81
N ALA A 73 -12.37 3.02 0.66
CA ALA A 73 -11.47 2.18 1.46
C ALA A 73 -11.44 2.63 2.93
N TRP A 74 -11.53 3.93 3.22
CA TRP A 74 -11.64 4.44 4.58
C TRP A 74 -12.87 3.86 5.29
N GLN A 75 -14.01 3.83 4.61
CA GLN A 75 -15.22 3.19 5.14
C GLN A 75 -14.98 1.69 5.41
N MET A 76 -14.37 0.97 4.46
CA MET A 76 -14.01 -0.44 4.68
C MET A 76 -13.12 -0.62 5.91
N TRP A 77 -12.14 0.25 6.14
CA TRP A 77 -11.29 0.16 7.32
C TRP A 77 -12.07 0.40 8.62
N MET A 78 -12.96 1.40 8.66
CA MET A 78 -13.81 1.64 9.84
C MET A 78 -14.76 0.46 10.11
N GLU A 79 -15.17 -0.25 9.09
CA GLU A 79 -16.01 -1.44 9.14
C GLU A 79 -15.22 -2.75 9.11
N SER A 80 -13.94 -2.74 9.50
CA SER A 80 -13.03 -3.89 9.37
C SER A 80 -13.57 -5.16 10.03
N GLU A 81 -14.27 -5.07 11.14
CA GLU A 81 -14.85 -6.24 11.81
C GLU A 81 -15.90 -6.95 10.95
N GLN A 82 -16.62 -6.22 10.09
CA GLN A 82 -17.66 -6.80 9.25
C GLN A 82 -17.09 -7.63 8.09
N TRP A 83 -15.98 -7.20 7.51
CA TRP A 83 -15.44 -7.88 6.32
C TRP A 83 -14.14 -8.65 6.58
N LEU A 84 -13.36 -8.32 7.63
CA LEU A 84 -12.19 -9.07 8.09
C LEU A 84 -12.49 -9.97 9.30
N GLY A 85 -13.69 -9.89 9.88
CA GLY A 85 -14.04 -10.66 11.07
C GLY A 85 -13.23 -10.32 12.32
N SER A 86 -12.39 -9.28 12.26
CA SER A 86 -11.52 -8.86 13.37
C SER A 86 -11.25 -7.36 13.27
N SER A 87 -11.16 -6.72 14.43
CA SER A 87 -10.77 -5.31 14.51
C SER A 87 -9.29 -5.13 14.19
N VAL A 88 -9.00 -4.15 13.37
CA VAL A 88 -7.64 -3.63 13.14
C VAL A 88 -7.40 -2.34 13.92
N LEU A 89 -8.24 -2.04 14.92
CA LEU A 89 -8.22 -0.82 15.71
C LEU A 89 -8.30 0.44 14.84
N ALA A 90 -9.11 0.38 13.79
CA ALA A 90 -9.35 1.54 12.95
C ALA A 90 -10.02 2.64 13.79
N THR A 91 -9.45 3.83 13.78
CA THR A 91 -9.87 4.98 14.57
C THR A 91 -10.04 6.18 13.67
N ALA A 92 -11.25 6.75 13.64
CA ALA A 92 -11.49 8.02 12.98
C ALA A 92 -10.82 9.14 13.80
N ALA A 93 -10.02 9.93 13.14
CA ALA A 93 -9.39 11.13 13.71
C ALA A 93 -9.24 12.15 12.59
N PRO A 94 -9.68 13.42 12.78
CA PRO A 94 -9.57 14.40 11.72
C PRO A 94 -8.12 14.66 11.33
N GLY A 95 -7.92 15.03 10.07
CA GLY A 95 -6.61 15.38 9.53
C GLY A 95 -6.42 16.88 9.41
N LEU A 96 -5.20 17.35 9.70
CA LEU A 96 -4.77 18.72 9.45
C LEU A 96 -3.49 18.71 8.61
N SER A 97 -3.52 19.37 7.47
CA SER A 97 -2.31 19.74 6.73
C SER A 97 -2.00 21.21 7.00
N LEU A 98 -0.77 21.51 7.34
CA LEU A 98 -0.36 22.81 7.89
C LEU A 98 0.53 23.59 6.92
N ALA A 99 0.46 24.91 7.00
CA ALA A 99 1.36 25.83 6.31
C ALA A 99 1.99 26.81 7.30
N PHE A 100 3.31 27.00 7.22
CA PHE A 100 4.08 27.94 8.05
C PHE A 100 4.68 29.08 7.24
N THR A 101 4.68 28.98 5.91
CA THR A 101 5.15 30.00 4.98
C THR A 101 4.09 30.31 3.94
N GLU A 102 4.18 31.46 3.27
CA GLU A 102 3.25 31.85 2.20
C GLU A 102 3.28 30.82 1.05
N THR A 103 4.48 30.35 0.66
CA THR A 103 4.61 29.32 -0.37
C THR A 103 3.92 28.02 0.03
N GLU A 104 4.04 27.60 1.29
CA GLU A 104 3.32 26.43 1.79
C GLU A 104 1.81 26.67 1.83
N ARG A 105 1.35 27.89 2.14
CA ARG A 105 -0.07 28.26 2.15
C ARG A 105 -0.67 28.16 0.74
N GLU A 106 0.01 28.68 -0.26
CA GLU A 106 -0.41 28.56 -1.66
C GLU A 106 -0.49 27.08 -2.09
N LEU A 107 0.52 26.29 -1.78
CA LEU A 107 0.57 24.86 -2.07
C LEU A 107 -0.56 24.10 -1.33
N LEU A 108 -0.81 24.42 -0.06
CA LEU A 108 -1.88 23.87 0.74
C LEU A 108 -3.25 24.08 0.09
N ARG A 109 -3.54 25.34 -0.29
CA ARG A 109 -4.78 25.73 -0.96
C ARG A 109 -4.97 25.02 -2.29
N ALA A 110 -3.95 24.97 -3.12
CA ALA A 110 -3.99 24.29 -4.40
C ALA A 110 -4.26 22.77 -4.24
N ARG A 111 -3.57 22.13 -3.30
CA ARG A 111 -3.76 20.69 -3.02
C ARG A 111 -5.14 20.38 -2.42
N ALA A 112 -5.64 21.24 -1.53
CA ALA A 112 -6.98 21.09 -0.96
C ALA A 112 -8.06 21.28 -2.05
N ALA A 113 -7.92 22.28 -2.92
CA ALA A 113 -8.82 22.51 -4.04
C ALA A 113 -8.89 21.29 -4.97
N ALA A 114 -7.74 20.80 -5.41
CA ALA A 114 -7.66 19.62 -6.27
C ALA A 114 -8.35 18.38 -5.65
N ARG A 115 -8.19 18.14 -4.35
CA ARG A 115 -8.86 17.02 -3.67
C ARG A 115 -10.36 17.19 -3.52
N ARG A 116 -10.82 18.44 -3.33
CA ARG A 116 -12.27 18.76 -3.31
C ARG A 116 -12.94 18.45 -4.64
N GLU A 117 -12.28 18.70 -5.76
CA GLU A 117 -12.79 18.33 -7.10
C GLU A 117 -13.06 16.83 -7.23
N TYR A 118 -12.33 15.98 -6.48
CA TYR A 118 -12.54 14.55 -6.41
C TYR A 118 -13.40 14.09 -5.22
N GLY A 119 -14.08 15.03 -4.53
CA GLY A 119 -15.09 14.72 -3.51
C GLY A 119 -14.59 14.72 -2.07
N ALA A 120 -13.31 15.04 -1.79
CA ALA A 120 -12.86 15.18 -0.42
C ALA A 120 -13.48 16.40 0.25
N GLN A 121 -14.01 16.23 1.46
CA GLN A 121 -14.49 17.34 2.29
C GLN A 121 -13.30 17.91 3.05
N ILE A 122 -12.75 19.00 2.56
CA ILE A 122 -11.60 19.68 3.14
C ILE A 122 -11.93 21.15 3.31
N ASP A 123 -11.93 21.62 4.56
CA ASP A 123 -12.11 23.01 4.92
C ASP A 123 -10.77 23.72 5.10
N GLN A 124 -10.74 25.01 4.83
CA GLN A 124 -9.60 25.85 5.15
C GLN A 124 -9.84 26.52 6.50
N LEU A 125 -8.87 26.41 7.39
CA LEU A 125 -8.93 26.98 8.73
C LEU A 125 -7.82 28.00 8.90
N GLU A 126 -8.20 29.21 9.25
CA GLU A 126 -7.27 30.21 9.76
C GLU A 126 -6.66 29.74 11.09
N ARG A 127 -5.53 30.31 11.47
CA ARG A 127 -4.74 29.91 12.63
C ARG A 127 -5.57 29.63 13.90
N ASP A 128 -6.43 30.56 14.31
CA ASP A 128 -7.17 30.46 15.57
C ASP A 128 -8.16 29.27 15.55
N ALA A 129 -8.81 29.05 14.42
CA ALA A 129 -9.69 27.90 14.22
C ALA A 129 -8.89 26.57 14.21
N ALA A 130 -7.73 26.54 13.60
CA ALA A 130 -6.86 25.37 13.62
C ALA A 130 -6.32 25.08 15.02
N LEU A 131 -5.93 26.09 15.80
CA LEU A 131 -5.53 25.96 17.20
C LEU A 131 -6.69 25.49 18.10
N ALA A 132 -7.91 25.87 17.80
CA ALA A 132 -9.08 25.33 18.50
C ALA A 132 -9.30 23.83 18.22
N VAL A 133 -9.03 23.38 16.97
CA VAL A 133 -9.07 21.96 16.62
C VAL A 133 -7.90 21.21 17.24
N GLU A 134 -6.68 21.75 17.20
CA GLU A 134 -5.46 21.11 17.71
C GLU A 134 -4.63 22.10 18.54
N PRO A 135 -4.89 22.20 19.85
CA PRO A 135 -4.24 23.19 20.72
C PRO A 135 -2.73 23.00 20.89
N GLY A 136 -2.21 21.80 20.54
CA GLY A 136 -0.78 21.50 20.62
C GLY A 136 0.08 22.10 19.50
N LEU A 137 -0.55 22.69 18.48
CA LEU A 137 0.15 23.26 17.33
C LEU A 137 1.02 24.47 17.69
N ASN A 138 2.11 24.62 16.95
CA ASN A 138 2.91 25.85 16.99
C ASN A 138 2.09 27.04 16.48
N PRO A 139 1.91 28.10 17.28
CA PRO A 139 1.10 29.28 16.90
C PRO A 139 1.71 30.11 15.75
N ALA A 140 2.94 29.80 15.32
CA ALA A 140 3.54 30.43 14.14
C ALA A 140 2.94 29.92 12.81
N MET A 141 2.09 28.88 12.82
CA MET A 141 1.41 28.43 11.63
C MET A 141 0.49 29.51 11.05
N LEU A 142 0.36 29.53 9.73
CA LEU A 142 -0.44 30.53 9.01
C LEU A 142 -1.87 30.03 8.75
N GLU A 143 -2.00 28.80 8.27
CA GLU A 143 -3.26 28.21 7.80
C GLU A 143 -3.20 26.68 7.86
N ALA A 144 -4.35 26.03 7.99
CA ALA A 144 -4.50 24.59 7.91
C ALA A 144 -5.61 24.19 6.91
N ALA A 145 -5.44 23.04 6.27
CA ALA A 145 -6.49 22.33 5.57
C ALA A 145 -6.99 21.19 6.47
N PHE A 146 -8.26 21.22 6.80
CA PHE A 146 -8.93 20.31 7.73
C PHE A 146 -9.75 19.28 6.96
N CYS A 147 -9.53 18.02 7.25
CA CYS A 147 -10.30 16.89 6.70
C CYS A 147 -10.93 16.10 7.84
N GLN A 148 -12.25 16.07 7.92
CA GLN A 148 -12.96 15.30 8.94
C GLN A 148 -12.83 13.79 8.74
N THR A 149 -12.72 13.35 7.48
CA THR A 149 -12.70 11.93 7.09
C THR A 149 -11.27 11.42 6.95
N ASP A 150 -10.56 11.38 8.07
CA ASP A 150 -9.23 10.79 8.16
C ASP A 150 -9.16 9.84 9.37
N GLY A 151 -8.02 9.25 9.63
CA GLY A 151 -7.85 8.34 10.74
C GLY A 151 -6.57 7.50 10.64
N PHE A 152 -6.57 6.41 11.37
CA PHE A 152 -5.49 5.44 11.33
C PHE A 152 -5.97 4.06 11.79
N ALA A 153 -5.23 3.03 11.42
CA ALA A 153 -5.45 1.64 11.85
C ALA A 153 -4.12 0.98 12.23
N SER A 154 -4.19 -0.15 12.89
CA SER A 154 -3.02 -0.92 13.25
C SER A 154 -2.53 -1.76 12.07
N ALA A 155 -1.48 -1.32 11.40
CA ALA A 155 -0.81 -2.10 10.35
C ALA A 155 -0.34 -3.48 10.87
N TYR A 156 0.07 -3.55 12.15
CA TYR A 156 0.47 -4.81 12.78
C TYR A 156 -0.66 -5.84 12.89
N LEU A 157 -1.89 -5.42 13.20
CA LEU A 157 -3.03 -6.33 13.33
C LEU A 157 -3.58 -6.76 11.97
N THR A 158 -3.32 -5.99 10.91
CA THR A 158 -3.86 -6.21 9.57
C THR A 158 -3.51 -7.60 9.02
N GLY A 159 -2.24 -8.01 9.12
CA GLY A 159 -1.82 -9.32 8.63
C GLY A 159 -2.52 -10.49 9.34
N ARG A 160 -2.70 -10.38 10.67
CA ARG A 160 -3.40 -11.39 11.46
C ARG A 160 -4.88 -11.48 11.10
N ALA A 161 -5.53 -10.32 10.91
CA ALA A 161 -6.93 -10.27 10.51
C ALA A 161 -7.13 -10.91 9.12
N PHE A 162 -6.28 -10.57 8.15
CA PHE A 162 -6.31 -11.20 6.84
C PHE A 162 -6.07 -12.70 6.89
N HIS A 163 -5.06 -13.16 7.64
CA HIS A 163 -4.74 -14.58 7.72
C HIS A 163 -5.96 -15.40 8.19
N ALA A 164 -6.59 -15.00 9.30
CA ALA A 164 -7.76 -15.66 9.83
C ALA A 164 -8.94 -15.66 8.84
N THR A 165 -9.21 -14.52 8.22
CA THR A 165 -10.35 -14.37 7.30
C THR A 165 -10.14 -15.11 5.98
N LEU A 166 -8.93 -15.11 5.44
CA LEU A 166 -8.59 -15.86 4.23
C LEU A 166 -8.72 -17.37 4.44
N GLN A 167 -8.23 -17.88 5.59
CA GLN A 167 -8.43 -19.29 5.95
C GLN A 167 -9.91 -19.65 6.07
N ALA A 168 -10.69 -18.81 6.76
CA ALA A 168 -12.13 -19.01 6.89
C ALA A 168 -12.88 -18.96 5.54
N ALA A 169 -12.36 -18.21 4.57
CA ALA A 169 -12.87 -18.14 3.20
C ALA A 169 -12.38 -19.28 2.29
N GLY A 170 -11.59 -20.22 2.81
CA GLY A 170 -11.07 -21.38 2.05
C GLY A 170 -9.89 -21.04 1.12
N VAL A 171 -9.24 -19.90 1.28
CA VAL A 171 -8.02 -19.58 0.54
C VAL A 171 -6.88 -20.45 1.03
N GLN A 172 -6.18 -21.11 0.11
CA GLN A 172 -4.96 -21.83 0.45
C GLN A 172 -3.77 -20.85 0.49
N ILE A 173 -3.20 -20.66 1.66
CA ILE A 173 -2.13 -19.70 1.92
C ILE A 173 -0.79 -20.43 1.93
N PHE A 174 0.17 -19.93 1.14
CA PHE A 174 1.55 -20.41 1.06
C PHE A 174 2.48 -19.29 1.51
N GLU A 175 2.68 -19.16 2.82
CA GLU A 175 3.69 -18.25 3.41
C GLU A 175 5.08 -18.86 3.29
N GLN A 176 6.14 -18.06 3.49
CA GLN A 176 7.54 -18.45 3.35
C GLN A 176 7.86 -19.12 1.98
N THR A 177 7.09 -18.71 0.96
CA THR A 177 7.15 -19.28 -0.38
C THR A 177 7.36 -18.17 -1.41
N ALA A 178 8.62 -17.89 -1.74
CA ALA A 178 8.95 -16.94 -2.80
C ALA A 178 8.64 -17.55 -4.18
N ALA A 179 7.93 -16.83 -5.04
CA ALA A 179 7.84 -17.21 -6.44
C ALA A 179 9.23 -17.01 -7.10
N THR A 180 9.79 -18.06 -7.68
CA THR A 180 11.12 -18.04 -8.30
C THR A 180 11.06 -18.16 -9.81
N ARG A 181 9.99 -18.75 -10.34
CA ARG A 181 9.70 -18.90 -11.76
C ARG A 181 8.21 -19.01 -11.98
N ILE A 182 7.72 -18.48 -13.08
CA ILE A 182 6.34 -18.62 -13.53
C ILE A 182 6.35 -19.13 -14.97
N ASP A 183 5.89 -20.38 -15.16
CA ASP A 183 5.65 -20.90 -16.51
C ASP A 183 4.22 -20.61 -16.89
N HIS A 184 3.98 -20.19 -18.13
CA HIS A 184 2.63 -20.02 -18.65
C HIS A 184 2.45 -20.65 -20.02
N THR A 185 1.30 -21.23 -20.22
CA THR A 185 0.76 -21.63 -21.51
C THR A 185 -0.68 -21.11 -21.54
N TYR A 186 -1.26 -20.90 -22.72
CA TYR A 186 -2.59 -20.33 -22.84
C TYR A 186 -3.58 -20.91 -21.81
N GLY A 187 -4.07 -20.06 -20.90
CA GLY A 187 -5.04 -20.43 -19.85
C GLY A 187 -4.48 -21.26 -18.68
N HIS A 188 -3.15 -21.38 -18.53
CA HIS A 188 -2.55 -22.10 -17.40
C HIS A 188 -1.27 -21.44 -16.92
N TYR A 189 -1.17 -21.22 -15.61
CA TYR A 189 -0.01 -20.67 -14.91
C TYR A 189 0.52 -21.68 -13.91
N ARG A 190 1.85 -21.80 -13.85
CA ARG A 190 2.55 -22.63 -12.86
C ARG A 190 3.53 -21.75 -12.11
N VAL A 191 3.22 -21.47 -10.85
CA VAL A 191 4.11 -20.71 -9.98
C VAL A 191 4.99 -21.67 -9.21
N HIS A 192 6.30 -21.52 -9.34
CA HIS A 192 7.30 -22.35 -8.68
C HIS A 192 7.86 -21.63 -7.46
N GLY A 193 7.92 -22.33 -6.35
CA GLY A 193 8.66 -21.94 -5.15
C GLY A 193 10.16 -22.25 -5.24
N PRO A 194 10.93 -21.98 -4.17
CA PRO A 194 12.37 -22.20 -4.14
C PRO A 194 12.73 -23.68 -4.34
N GLU A 195 13.67 -23.96 -5.24
CA GLU A 195 14.12 -25.33 -5.57
C GLU A 195 15.01 -25.96 -4.49
N ASN A 196 15.62 -25.14 -3.62
CA ASN A 196 16.52 -25.58 -2.56
C ASN A 196 15.79 -26.08 -1.29
N GLN A 197 14.48 -26.17 -1.30
CA GLN A 197 13.69 -26.78 -0.25
C GLN A 197 13.65 -28.30 -0.41
N SER A 198 13.48 -29.04 0.71
CA SER A 198 13.38 -30.51 0.71
C SER A 198 12.20 -31.04 -0.12
N ALA A 199 11.17 -30.21 -0.32
CA ALA A 199 10.04 -30.47 -1.18
C ALA A 199 9.68 -29.18 -1.94
N PRO A 200 10.29 -28.93 -3.12
CA PRO A 200 9.94 -27.77 -3.94
C PRO A 200 8.44 -27.75 -4.27
N ILE A 201 7.83 -26.56 -4.17
CA ILE A 201 6.40 -26.38 -4.38
C ILE A 201 6.15 -25.88 -5.80
N ARG A 202 5.10 -26.40 -6.43
CA ARG A 202 4.51 -25.88 -7.66
C ARG A 202 3.03 -25.68 -7.46
N ILE A 203 2.52 -24.52 -7.84
CA ILE A 203 1.11 -24.14 -7.73
C ILE A 203 0.57 -23.94 -9.14
N ASP A 204 -0.43 -24.74 -9.49
CA ASP A 204 -1.07 -24.74 -10.81
C ASP A 204 -2.40 -23.96 -10.71
N ALA A 205 -2.61 -22.96 -11.59
CA ALA A 205 -3.83 -22.14 -11.64
C ALA A 205 -4.22 -21.76 -13.07
N THR A 206 -5.51 -21.43 -13.28
CA THR A 206 -5.99 -20.95 -14.59
C THR A 206 -5.85 -19.44 -14.75
N ARG A 207 -5.76 -18.69 -13.65
CA ARG A 207 -5.56 -17.23 -13.63
C ARG A 207 -4.42 -16.85 -12.70
N LEU A 208 -3.81 -15.69 -12.99
CA LEU A 208 -2.70 -15.17 -12.20
C LEU A 208 -2.97 -13.71 -11.79
N VAL A 209 -2.66 -13.36 -10.54
CA VAL A 209 -2.63 -11.98 -10.05
C VAL A 209 -1.24 -11.68 -9.49
N MET A 210 -0.58 -10.66 -10.03
CA MET A 210 0.71 -10.18 -9.56
C MET A 210 0.51 -9.01 -8.60
N ALA A 211 0.86 -9.20 -7.32
CA ALA A 211 0.64 -8.23 -6.23
C ALA A 211 1.92 -7.97 -5.40
N GLY A 212 3.09 -8.03 -6.04
CA GLY A 212 4.40 -8.08 -5.40
C GLY A 212 4.95 -6.77 -4.83
N GLY A 213 4.20 -5.65 -4.86
CA GLY A 213 4.68 -4.37 -4.31
C GLY A 213 5.99 -3.93 -4.95
N VAL A 214 7.04 -3.67 -4.15
CA VAL A 214 8.36 -3.25 -4.67
C VAL A 214 9.09 -4.35 -5.45
N TRP A 215 8.66 -5.60 -5.35
CA TRP A 215 9.18 -6.72 -6.13
C TRP A 215 8.39 -6.98 -7.42
N LEU A 216 7.48 -6.08 -7.78
CA LEU A 216 6.62 -6.28 -8.94
C LEU A 216 7.43 -6.32 -10.25
N GLU A 217 8.46 -5.48 -10.38
CA GLU A 217 9.33 -5.49 -11.57
C GLU A 217 10.01 -6.85 -11.82
N PRO A 218 10.76 -7.46 -10.87
CA PRO A 218 11.34 -8.79 -11.08
C PRO A 218 10.29 -9.90 -11.22
N LEU A 219 9.13 -9.77 -10.60
CA LEU A 219 8.04 -10.73 -10.77
C LEU A 219 7.43 -10.67 -12.19
N LEU A 220 7.19 -9.47 -12.71
CA LEU A 220 6.69 -9.27 -14.08
C LEU A 220 7.73 -9.74 -15.13
N ALA A 221 9.02 -9.61 -14.83
CA ALA A 221 10.08 -10.11 -15.70
C ALA A 221 10.04 -11.63 -15.87
N MET A 222 9.47 -12.41 -14.93
CA MET A 222 9.23 -13.86 -15.09
C MET A 222 8.19 -14.18 -16.16
N LEU A 223 7.43 -13.17 -16.60
CA LEU A 223 6.41 -13.23 -17.65
C LEU A 223 6.85 -12.47 -18.92
N ASP A 224 8.15 -12.17 -19.05
CA ASP A 224 8.72 -11.36 -20.13
C ASP A 224 8.17 -9.93 -20.24
N ILE A 225 7.55 -9.42 -19.15
CA ILE A 225 7.02 -8.07 -19.05
C ILE A 225 8.04 -7.14 -18.37
N ARG A 226 8.31 -6.00 -19.02
CA ARG A 226 9.14 -4.93 -18.47
C ARG A 226 8.28 -3.75 -18.01
N SER A 227 8.30 -3.49 -16.73
CA SER A 227 7.64 -2.33 -16.13
C SER A 227 8.48 -1.83 -14.95
N PRO A 228 9.26 -0.77 -15.12
CA PRO A 228 10.10 -0.24 -14.05
C PRO A 228 9.28 0.19 -12.84
N VAL A 229 9.70 -0.26 -11.65
CA VAL A 229 9.12 0.11 -10.37
C VAL A 229 10.18 0.76 -9.50
N LYS A 230 9.93 2.00 -9.09
CA LYS A 230 10.79 2.72 -8.16
C LYS A 230 10.47 2.33 -6.72
N THR A 231 11.49 2.04 -5.94
CA THR A 231 11.36 1.84 -4.49
C THR A 231 11.57 3.16 -3.76
N LEU A 232 10.59 3.56 -2.97
CA LEU A 232 10.70 4.63 -1.99
C LEU A 232 10.97 4.00 -0.61
N VAL A 233 12.00 4.47 0.08
CA VAL A 233 12.40 3.97 1.40
C VAL A 233 11.94 4.95 2.47
N ASN A 234 10.75 4.75 3.01
CA ASN A 234 10.17 5.64 4.01
C ASN A 234 10.76 5.36 5.39
N GLN A 235 11.25 6.39 6.07
CA GLN A 235 11.74 6.31 7.43
C GLN A 235 10.63 6.65 8.42
N LEU A 236 10.46 5.81 9.43
CA LEU A 236 9.45 5.95 10.46
C LEU A 236 10.09 5.95 11.83
N ILE A 237 9.64 6.87 12.69
CA ILE A 237 10.14 7.10 14.03
C ILE A 237 8.96 6.97 15.00
N VAL A 238 9.11 6.21 16.07
CA VAL A 238 8.14 6.18 17.17
C VAL A 238 8.81 6.63 18.45
N THR A 239 8.08 7.45 19.21
CA THR A 239 8.55 7.94 20.51
C THR A 239 8.26 6.95 21.63
N GLU A 240 8.92 7.11 22.78
CA GLU A 240 8.42 6.59 24.05
C GLU A 240 7.02 7.17 24.33
N ARG A 241 6.31 6.56 25.28
CA ARG A 241 5.00 7.05 25.70
C ARG A 241 5.13 8.43 26.36
N MET A 242 4.23 9.33 25.99
CA MET A 242 4.16 10.67 26.53
C MET A 242 2.70 11.06 26.80
N PRO A 243 2.45 12.11 27.58
CA PRO A 243 1.10 12.65 27.75
C PRO A 243 0.47 13.02 26.40
N PRO A 244 -0.85 13.14 26.30
CA PRO A 244 -1.50 13.59 25.07
C PRO A 244 -1.00 14.98 24.66
N VAL A 245 -0.44 15.08 23.46
CA VAL A 245 0.09 16.32 22.88
C VAL A 245 -0.55 16.68 21.56
N MET A 246 -1.26 15.72 20.96
CA MET A 246 -2.05 15.91 19.74
C MET A 246 -3.22 14.92 19.69
N ARG A 247 -4.27 15.27 18.93
CA ARG A 247 -5.48 14.47 18.75
C ARG A 247 -5.90 14.29 17.29
N THR A 248 -5.17 14.92 16.38
CA THR A 248 -5.42 14.88 14.94
C THR A 248 -4.30 14.13 14.22
N VAL A 249 -4.56 13.71 12.97
CA VAL A 249 -3.53 13.26 12.04
C VAL A 249 -2.92 14.50 11.40
N LEU A 250 -1.64 14.76 11.63
CA LEU A 250 -0.96 15.96 11.18
C LEU A 250 -0.08 15.70 9.96
N SER A 251 -0.11 16.63 9.03
CA SER A 251 0.86 16.74 7.94
C SER A 251 1.26 18.19 7.68
N ILE A 252 2.20 18.41 6.79
CA ILE A 252 2.60 19.73 6.31
C ILE A 252 2.37 19.83 4.80
N ALA A 253 2.11 21.03 4.31
CA ALA A 253 1.75 21.28 2.91
C ALA A 253 2.76 20.71 1.89
N ASN A 254 4.06 20.73 2.19
CA ASN A 254 5.11 20.19 1.32
C ASN A 254 5.25 18.65 1.36
N GLY A 255 4.54 17.95 2.25
CA GLY A 255 4.54 16.48 2.38
C GLY A 255 5.69 15.91 3.22
N LEU A 256 6.54 16.74 3.81
CA LEU A 256 7.70 16.28 4.59
C LEU A 256 7.34 15.81 6.01
N LEU A 257 6.08 15.89 6.44
CA LEU A 257 5.63 15.41 7.74
C LEU A 257 4.32 14.65 7.63
N SER A 258 4.27 13.55 8.35
CA SER A 258 3.04 12.83 8.71
C SER A 258 3.20 12.35 10.14
N MET A 259 2.30 12.72 11.05
CA MET A 259 2.37 12.27 12.43
C MET A 259 1.02 12.14 13.10
N LYS A 260 0.96 11.32 14.13
CA LYS A 260 -0.19 11.10 14.98
C LYS A 260 0.22 10.52 16.32
N GLN A 261 -0.62 10.68 17.33
CA GLN A 261 -0.45 10.06 18.63
C GLN A 261 -1.47 8.95 18.83
N PHE A 262 -0.99 7.79 19.26
CA PHE A 262 -1.84 6.65 19.59
C PHE A 262 -2.35 6.75 21.04
N ALA A 263 -3.44 6.05 21.34
CA ALA A 263 -4.04 6.01 22.68
C ALA A 263 -3.07 5.51 23.78
N ASN A 264 -2.06 4.73 23.41
CA ASN A 264 -1.01 4.29 24.32
C ASN A 264 0.03 5.38 24.67
N GLY A 265 -0.08 6.58 24.10
CA GLY A 265 0.79 7.72 24.31
C GLY A 265 2.02 7.79 23.38
N THR A 266 2.26 6.80 22.51
CA THR A 266 3.37 6.89 21.54
C THR A 266 3.00 7.80 20.38
N VAL A 267 3.95 8.58 19.86
CA VAL A 267 3.80 9.39 18.65
C VAL A 267 4.55 8.72 17.53
N LEU A 268 3.88 8.51 16.40
CA LEU A 268 4.49 8.02 15.17
C LEU A 268 4.74 9.20 14.24
N ILE A 269 5.97 9.32 13.77
CA ILE A 269 6.47 10.41 12.91
C ILE A 269 7.04 9.79 11.65
N GLY A 270 6.65 10.34 10.50
CA GLY A 270 7.12 9.99 9.16
C GLY A 270 6.93 11.15 8.20
N GLY A 271 6.82 10.87 6.92
CA GLY A 271 6.67 11.86 5.85
C GLY A 271 7.69 11.64 4.74
N GLY A 272 7.97 12.64 3.93
CA GLY A 272 8.84 12.55 2.75
C GLY A 272 10.34 12.48 3.03
N TRP A 273 10.78 12.27 4.27
CA TRP A 273 12.18 12.06 4.63
C TRP A 273 12.59 10.62 4.40
N GLN A 274 13.16 10.33 3.24
CA GLN A 274 13.44 8.96 2.82
C GLN A 274 14.83 8.49 3.27
N GLY A 275 14.98 7.17 3.40
CA GLY A 275 16.26 6.46 3.43
C GLY A 275 16.79 6.23 2.01
N VAL A 276 17.70 5.29 1.87
CA VAL A 276 18.37 4.96 0.61
C VAL A 276 18.39 3.43 0.41
N GLY A 277 18.54 3.02 -0.84
CA GLY A 277 18.64 1.63 -1.27
C GLY A 277 17.41 1.14 -2.03
N ASP A 278 17.47 -0.13 -2.44
CA ASP A 278 16.40 -0.81 -3.18
C ASP A 278 16.33 -2.28 -2.71
N ARG A 279 15.27 -2.61 -1.98
CA ARG A 279 15.10 -3.95 -1.38
C ARG A 279 14.98 -5.07 -2.42
N ALA A 280 14.52 -4.77 -3.62
CA ALA A 280 14.46 -5.75 -4.70
C ALA A 280 15.85 -6.09 -5.26
N ARG A 281 16.82 -5.20 -5.08
CA ARG A 281 18.19 -5.31 -5.59
C ARG A 281 19.26 -5.35 -4.50
N GLY A 282 18.94 -4.99 -3.25
CA GLY A 282 19.93 -4.96 -2.16
C GLY A 282 19.40 -4.41 -0.84
N PRO A 283 20.27 -4.05 0.09
CA PRO A 283 19.90 -3.53 1.40
C PRO A 283 19.31 -2.12 1.30
N VAL A 284 18.54 -1.77 2.33
CA VAL A 284 18.02 -0.40 2.52
C VAL A 284 18.54 0.14 3.84
N GLU A 285 18.87 1.43 3.87
CA GLU A 285 19.51 2.08 5.00
C GLU A 285 18.83 3.41 5.35
N THR A 286 18.95 3.80 6.60
CA THR A 286 18.52 5.11 7.09
C THR A 286 19.52 6.20 6.68
N ILE A 287 19.02 7.41 6.46
CA ILE A 287 19.83 8.62 6.32
C ILE A 287 19.69 9.41 7.63
N PRO A 288 20.74 9.48 8.48
CA PRO A 288 20.66 10.13 9.80
C PRO A 288 20.23 11.61 9.72
N GLN A 289 20.67 12.33 8.71
CA GLN A 289 20.29 13.73 8.48
C GLN A 289 18.79 13.88 8.24
N ASN A 290 18.20 12.96 7.50
CA ASN A 290 16.76 12.92 7.24
C ASN A 290 15.97 12.60 8.51
N LEU A 291 16.46 11.67 9.35
CA LEU A 291 15.85 11.41 10.65
C LEU A 291 15.86 12.64 11.55
N THR A 292 16.99 13.32 11.60
CA THR A 292 17.15 14.56 12.39
C THR A 292 16.23 15.65 11.87
N GLY A 293 16.19 15.87 10.55
CA GLY A 293 15.29 16.85 9.91
C GLY A 293 13.82 16.58 10.19
N ASN A 294 13.39 15.30 10.10
CA ASN A 294 12.02 14.92 10.40
C ASN A 294 11.64 15.18 11.86
N LEU A 295 12.53 14.86 12.83
CA LEU A 295 12.33 15.17 14.25
C LEU A 295 12.30 16.67 14.53
N GLN A 296 13.17 17.46 13.88
CA GLN A 296 13.17 18.93 14.01
C GLN A 296 11.85 19.51 13.49
N LEU A 297 11.36 19.02 12.34
CA LEU A 297 10.09 19.46 11.78
C LEU A 297 8.90 19.05 12.67
N ALA A 298 8.89 17.83 13.19
CA ALA A 298 7.87 17.37 14.13
C ALA A 298 7.82 18.27 15.39
N ARG A 299 8.98 18.59 15.96
CA ARG A 299 9.09 19.52 17.09
C ARG A 299 8.67 20.96 16.73
N HIS A 300 8.94 21.38 15.50
CA HIS A 300 8.47 22.69 15.03
C HIS A 300 6.95 22.74 14.99
N VAL A 301 6.31 21.70 14.49
CA VAL A 301 4.84 21.61 14.37
C VAL A 301 4.15 21.44 15.73
N ILE A 302 4.67 20.54 16.58
CA ILE A 302 4.19 20.30 17.96
C ILE A 302 5.34 20.56 18.94
N PRO A 303 5.46 21.75 19.52
CA PRO A 303 6.58 22.11 20.41
C PRO A 303 6.78 21.19 21.62
N ALA A 304 5.70 20.56 22.11
CA ALA A 304 5.76 19.62 23.22
C ALA A 304 6.62 18.38 22.90
N LEU A 305 6.83 18.04 21.62
CA LEU A 305 7.72 16.96 21.20
C LEU A 305 9.22 17.23 21.48
N ALA A 306 9.59 18.45 21.88
CA ALA A 306 10.95 18.74 22.35
C ALA A 306 11.40 17.86 23.53
N LYS A 307 10.45 17.31 24.28
CA LYS A 307 10.71 16.40 25.43
C LYS A 307 10.60 14.92 25.06
N ALA A 308 10.22 14.60 23.82
CA ALA A 308 10.06 13.22 23.39
C ALA A 308 11.40 12.50 23.28
N ARG A 309 11.41 11.21 23.60
CA ARG A 309 12.52 10.30 23.36
C ARG A 309 12.15 9.34 22.26
N VAL A 310 13.08 9.05 21.37
CA VAL A 310 12.89 8.06 20.32
C VAL A 310 13.00 6.67 20.92
N ALA A 311 11.95 5.87 20.76
CA ALA A 311 11.94 4.47 21.19
C ALA A 311 12.42 3.54 20.09
N ARG A 312 12.05 3.83 18.81
CA ARG A 312 12.37 2.96 17.68
C ARG A 312 12.35 3.72 16.37
N ILE A 313 13.19 3.26 15.43
CA ILE A 313 13.21 3.68 14.04
C ILE A 313 13.12 2.42 13.18
N TRP A 314 12.37 2.49 12.06
CA TRP A 314 12.36 1.43 11.07
C TRP A 314 12.11 1.99 9.68
N LEU A 315 12.32 1.16 8.67
CA LEU A 315 12.12 1.48 7.27
C LEU A 315 10.88 0.77 6.72
N GLY A 316 10.07 1.50 5.97
CA GLY A 316 8.97 0.98 5.17
C GLY A 316 9.24 1.21 3.69
N LEU A 317 8.90 0.23 2.85
CA LEU A 317 9.09 0.32 1.42
C LEU A 317 7.78 0.65 0.73
N GLU A 318 7.84 1.50 -0.28
CA GLU A 318 6.70 1.83 -1.12
C GLU A 318 7.09 1.72 -2.59
N ALA A 319 6.23 1.10 -3.38
CA ALA A 319 6.40 0.96 -4.81
C ALA A 319 5.75 2.14 -5.54
N GLU A 320 6.49 2.78 -6.43
CA GLU A 320 6.02 3.90 -7.23
C GLU A 320 6.28 3.64 -8.72
N THR A 321 5.28 3.91 -9.55
CA THR A 321 5.37 3.90 -11.02
C THR A 321 5.92 5.22 -11.55
N ALA A 322 6.29 5.28 -12.82
CA ALA A 322 6.83 6.48 -13.45
C ALA A 322 5.87 7.68 -13.41
N ASP A 323 4.56 7.43 -13.51
CA ASP A 323 3.50 8.46 -13.43
C ASP A 323 2.93 8.62 -12.01
N ALA A 324 3.48 7.87 -11.06
CA ALA A 324 3.05 7.87 -9.67
C ALA A 324 1.56 7.49 -9.45
N MET A 325 0.95 6.78 -10.39
CA MET A 325 -0.42 6.27 -10.32
C MET A 325 -0.41 4.74 -10.20
N PRO A 326 -1.47 4.13 -9.64
CA PRO A 326 -1.54 2.69 -9.46
C PRO A 326 -1.39 1.91 -10.76
N MET A 327 -0.97 0.65 -10.65
CA MET A 327 -1.03 -0.33 -11.73
C MET A 327 -2.07 -1.38 -11.33
N ILE A 328 -3.26 -1.35 -11.96
CA ILE A 328 -4.38 -2.24 -11.60
C ILE A 328 -5.15 -2.61 -12.86
N GLY A 329 -5.14 -3.89 -13.24
CA GLY A 329 -5.85 -4.36 -14.42
C GLY A 329 -5.26 -5.62 -15.02
N ALA A 330 -5.77 -6.00 -16.20
CA ALA A 330 -5.26 -7.12 -16.98
C ALA A 330 -3.87 -6.80 -17.55
N LEU A 331 -2.99 -7.77 -17.54
CA LEU A 331 -1.67 -7.64 -18.16
C LEU A 331 -1.80 -7.78 -19.68
N PRO A 332 -1.27 -6.82 -20.47
CA PRO A 332 -1.36 -6.89 -21.91
C PRO A 332 -0.60 -8.09 -22.48
N GLY A 333 -1.16 -8.74 -23.47
CA GLY A 333 -0.54 -9.90 -24.14
C GLY A 333 -0.62 -11.22 -23.37
N LEU A 334 -1.16 -11.26 -22.17
CA LEU A 334 -1.31 -12.47 -21.36
C LEU A 334 -2.80 -12.72 -21.04
N ALA A 335 -3.30 -13.87 -21.46
CA ALA A 335 -4.66 -14.27 -21.14
C ALA A 335 -4.78 -14.58 -19.65
N ASP A 336 -5.83 -14.07 -19.02
CA ASP A 336 -6.16 -14.36 -17.60
C ASP A 336 -5.04 -14.02 -16.58
N ALA A 337 -4.18 -13.05 -16.91
CA ALA A 337 -3.18 -12.49 -16.00
C ALA A 337 -3.50 -11.04 -15.63
N TRP A 338 -3.32 -10.72 -14.36
CA TRP A 338 -3.69 -9.43 -13.77
C TRP A 338 -2.57 -8.91 -12.87
N VAL A 339 -2.57 -7.61 -12.67
CA VAL A 339 -1.63 -6.93 -11.76
C VAL A 339 -2.36 -5.97 -10.84
N ILE A 340 -1.86 -5.82 -9.61
CA ILE A 340 -2.31 -4.81 -8.67
C ILE A 340 -1.13 -4.34 -7.80
N GLY A 341 -0.88 -3.04 -7.76
CA GLY A 341 0.19 -2.48 -6.93
C GLY A 341 0.56 -1.05 -7.24
N CYS A 342 1.70 -0.65 -6.70
CA CYS A 342 2.33 0.65 -6.91
C CYS A 342 1.43 1.84 -6.56
N VAL A 343 0.80 1.79 -5.39
CA VAL A 343 -0.14 2.81 -4.93
C VAL A 343 0.46 3.62 -3.80
N HIS A 344 0.70 4.90 -4.03
CA HIS A 344 0.97 5.83 -2.94
C HIS A 344 -0.24 5.89 -2.00
N SER A 345 -0.02 5.83 -0.69
CA SER A 345 -1.10 5.63 0.29
C SER A 345 -1.84 4.29 0.09
N GLY A 346 -1.12 3.27 -0.37
CA GLY A 346 -1.67 1.95 -0.68
C GLY A 346 -2.31 1.24 0.51
N TYR A 347 -1.90 1.58 1.74
CA TYR A 347 -2.57 1.08 2.93
C TYR A 347 -3.98 1.66 3.05
N THR A 348 -4.15 2.97 2.82
CA THR A 348 -5.49 3.60 2.82
C THR A 348 -6.38 2.99 1.75
N SER A 349 -5.95 3.01 0.48
CA SER A 349 -6.80 2.69 -0.67
C SER A 349 -6.86 1.21 -1.03
N GLY A 350 -5.90 0.42 -0.55
CA GLY A 350 -5.67 -0.97 -0.95
C GLY A 350 -6.85 -1.92 -0.82
N PRO A 351 -7.61 -1.90 0.30
CA PRO A 351 -8.77 -2.79 0.44
C PRO A 351 -9.82 -2.57 -0.64
N TYR A 352 -10.16 -1.32 -0.93
CA TYR A 352 -11.15 -1.06 -1.98
C TYR A 352 -10.61 -1.40 -3.38
N MET A 353 -9.36 -1.09 -3.67
CA MET A 353 -8.73 -1.42 -4.96
C MET A 353 -8.63 -2.93 -5.18
N GLY A 354 -8.28 -3.71 -4.15
CA GLY A 354 -8.28 -5.17 -4.23
C GLY A 354 -9.67 -5.77 -4.43
N LYS A 355 -10.69 -5.22 -3.75
CA LYS A 355 -12.10 -5.58 -3.98
C LYS A 355 -12.54 -5.26 -5.40
N LEU A 356 -12.20 -4.07 -5.90
CA LEU A 356 -12.57 -3.62 -7.24
C LEU A 356 -11.97 -4.52 -8.33
N LEU A 357 -10.68 -4.89 -8.20
CA LEU A 357 -10.04 -5.83 -9.10
C LEU A 357 -10.72 -7.21 -9.06
N ALA A 358 -10.97 -7.75 -7.87
CA ALA A 358 -11.64 -9.03 -7.72
C ALA A 358 -13.04 -9.05 -8.36
N GLN A 359 -13.84 -8.00 -8.15
CA GLN A 359 -15.15 -7.85 -8.77
C GLN A 359 -15.07 -7.81 -10.30
N THR A 360 -14.08 -7.09 -10.84
CA THR A 360 -13.83 -7.04 -12.29
C THR A 360 -13.46 -8.42 -12.84
N MET A 361 -12.59 -9.16 -12.15
CA MET A 361 -12.22 -10.54 -12.52
C MET A 361 -13.41 -11.52 -12.46
N LEU A 362 -14.40 -11.25 -11.63
CA LEU A 362 -15.65 -11.99 -11.52
C LEU A 362 -16.70 -11.57 -12.56
N GLY A 363 -16.38 -10.61 -13.45
CA GLY A 363 -17.24 -10.16 -14.54
C GLY A 363 -18.13 -8.95 -14.20
N ALA A 364 -17.96 -8.34 -13.03
CA ALA A 364 -18.68 -7.11 -12.71
C ALA A 364 -18.06 -5.88 -13.42
N THR A 365 -18.89 -4.94 -13.81
CA THR A 365 -18.42 -3.62 -14.25
C THR A 365 -17.87 -2.87 -13.01
N PRO A 366 -16.63 -2.37 -13.05
CA PRO A 366 -16.04 -1.66 -11.92
C PRO A 366 -16.77 -0.34 -11.67
N GLU A 367 -17.07 -0.07 -10.39
CA GLU A 367 -17.69 1.19 -9.94
C GLU A 367 -16.81 2.42 -10.20
N LEU A 368 -15.51 2.25 -10.07
CA LEU A 368 -14.50 3.25 -10.43
C LEU A 368 -13.53 2.66 -11.46
N PRO A 369 -12.95 3.48 -12.35
CA PRO A 369 -12.00 3.01 -13.35
C PRO A 369 -10.81 2.26 -12.75
N LEU A 370 -10.33 1.22 -13.41
CA LEU A 370 -9.04 0.61 -13.11
C LEU A 370 -7.92 1.47 -13.71
N PHE A 371 -6.69 1.26 -13.22
CA PHE A 371 -5.49 1.95 -13.71
C PHE A 371 -4.74 1.01 -14.65
N ASP A 372 -5.13 1.03 -15.94
CA ASP A 372 -4.62 0.11 -16.96
C ASP A 372 -3.08 0.01 -16.94
N PRO A 373 -2.51 -1.18 -16.72
CA PRO A 373 -1.08 -1.39 -16.73
C PRO A 373 -0.42 -1.17 -18.09
N ALA A 374 -1.18 -1.27 -19.20
CA ALA A 374 -0.66 -1.08 -20.57
C ALA A 374 0.04 0.27 -20.76
N ARG A 375 -0.36 1.31 -20.03
CA ARG A 375 0.26 2.64 -20.08
C ARG A 375 1.71 2.67 -19.56
N LEU A 376 2.13 1.66 -18.79
CA LEU A 376 3.45 1.57 -18.14
C LEU A 376 4.30 0.41 -18.68
N ILE A 377 3.70 -0.45 -19.48
CA ILE A 377 4.37 -1.63 -20.03
C ILE A 377 4.79 -1.27 -21.45
N ALA A 378 6.11 -1.23 -21.69
CA ALA A 378 6.62 -1.11 -23.05
C ALA A 378 6.15 -2.32 -23.86
N ALA A 379 5.62 -2.08 -25.06
CA ALA A 379 5.33 -3.17 -25.98
C ALA A 379 6.58 -4.03 -26.14
N ALA A 380 6.46 -5.34 -25.91
CA ALA A 380 7.55 -6.25 -26.20
C ALA A 380 7.96 -6.02 -27.67
N PRO A 381 9.28 -5.90 -27.99
CA PRO A 381 9.71 -5.87 -29.36
C PRO A 381 9.14 -7.11 -30.05
N GLU A 382 8.44 -6.92 -31.19
CA GLU A 382 7.94 -8.02 -31.97
C GLU A 382 9.09 -8.97 -32.22
N LEU A 383 8.96 -10.20 -31.73
CA LEU A 383 9.94 -11.26 -32.01
C LEU A 383 9.98 -11.39 -33.55
N PRO A 384 11.16 -11.33 -34.18
CA PRO A 384 11.26 -11.55 -35.62
C PRO A 384 10.60 -12.88 -35.96
N GLN A 385 9.61 -12.84 -36.85
CA GLN A 385 8.98 -14.05 -37.36
C GLN A 385 10.09 -14.98 -37.83
N ARG A 386 10.21 -16.15 -37.19
CA ARG A 386 11.09 -17.19 -37.73
C ARG A 386 10.62 -17.48 -39.15
N GLU A 387 11.44 -17.07 -40.14
CA GLU A 387 11.26 -17.50 -41.52
C GLU A 387 11.13 -19.03 -41.52
N GLN A 388 9.96 -19.48 -41.89
CA GLN A 388 9.75 -20.87 -42.23
C GLN A 388 10.55 -21.10 -43.52
N THR A 389 11.80 -21.55 -43.37
CA THR A 389 12.56 -22.12 -44.48
C THR A 389 11.93 -23.46 -44.81
N GLN A 390 11.41 -23.51 -46.04
CA GLN A 390 10.94 -24.73 -46.72
C GLN A 390 12.05 -25.79 -46.84
#